data_ff5d784d4fa3c225b4b85f6ae8575abf
#
_entry.id   ff5d784d4fa3c225b4b85f6ae8575abf
#
_cell.length_a   1.000
_cell.length_b   1.000
_cell.length_c   1.000
_cell.angle_alpha   90.00
_cell.angle_beta   90.00
_cell.angle_gamma   90.00
#
_symmetry.space_group_name_H-M   'P 1'
#
loop_
_entity.id
_entity.type
_entity.pdbx_description
1 polymer ?
#
loop_
_entity_poly.entity_id
_entity_poly.type
_entity_poly.pdbx_seq_one_letter_code
_entity_poly.pdbx_strand_id
1 'polypeptide(L)'
;MQEQILLLNGNRFTKEPVDTLNEIENFLGIQNFFSNSHFEFSGKTGYPCFKLNGYAECMNNNKGREHPPMNTESLNYLRKHYRPILDNFRTQTGMEISLS
;
A
#
# COMPACT_ATOMS: atom_id res chain seq x y z
N MET A 1 20.30 -8.78 7.96
CA MET A 1 19.92 -7.73 7.02
C MET A 1 18.48 -7.33 7.16
N GLN A 2 17.59 -8.28 7.28
CA GLN A 2 16.16 -7.95 7.43
C GLN A 2 15.80 -7.42 8.80
N GLU A 3 16.73 -7.49 9.75
CA GLU A 3 16.49 -6.94 11.09
C GLU A 3 16.46 -5.42 11.11
N GLN A 4 17.05 -4.79 10.11
CA GLN A 4 17.14 -3.33 10.02
C GLN A 4 16.29 -2.75 8.90
N ILE A 5 15.64 -3.60 8.10
CA ILE A 5 14.87 -3.16 6.94
C ILE A 5 13.55 -3.90 6.93
N LEU A 6 12.46 -3.13 6.83
CA LEU A 6 11.11 -3.68 6.67
C LEU A 6 10.58 -3.23 5.32
N LEU A 7 10.20 -4.19 4.48
CA LEU A 7 9.59 -3.91 3.18
C LEU A 7 8.08 -4.01 3.29
N LEU A 8 7.39 -3.00 2.79
CA LEU A 8 5.95 -2.93 2.83
C LEU A 8 5.37 -2.81 1.42
N ASN A 9 4.23 -3.44 1.22
CA ASN A 9 3.49 -3.33 -0.04
C ASN A 9 2.49 -2.18 0.08
N GLY A 10 2.65 -1.15 -0.76
CA GLY A 10 1.80 0.02 -0.72
C GLY A 10 0.33 -0.28 -1.00
N ASN A 11 0.06 -1.25 -1.89
CA ASN A 11 -1.32 -1.65 -2.17
C ASN A 11 -1.96 -2.30 -0.95
N ARG A 12 -1.21 -3.10 -0.23
CA ARG A 12 -1.70 -3.72 1.00
C ARG A 12 -1.96 -2.67 2.06
N PHE A 13 -1.10 -1.66 2.16
CA PHE A 13 -1.30 -0.57 3.11
C PHE A 13 -2.62 0.14 2.85
N THR A 14 -2.95 0.38 1.60
CA THR A 14 -4.20 1.06 1.24
C THR A 14 -5.43 0.22 1.61
N LYS A 15 -5.35 -1.09 1.43
CA LYS A 15 -6.48 -1.99 1.67
C LYS A 15 -6.54 -2.48 3.12
N GLU A 16 -5.40 -2.66 3.75
CA GLU A 16 -5.29 -3.22 5.09
C GLU A 16 -4.36 -2.35 5.93
N PRO A 17 -4.77 -1.10 6.23
CA PRO A 17 -3.88 -0.18 6.94
C PRO A 17 -3.52 -0.64 8.35
N VAL A 18 -4.46 -1.25 9.06
CA VAL A 18 -4.21 -1.67 10.44
C VAL A 18 -3.17 -2.78 10.48
N ASP A 19 -3.33 -3.79 9.64
CA ASP A 19 -2.38 -4.90 9.61
C ASP A 19 -0.98 -4.43 9.25
N THR A 20 -0.88 -3.52 8.29
CA THR A 20 0.41 -2.97 7.88
C THR A 20 1.04 -2.14 8.99
N LEU A 21 0.25 -1.32 9.67
CA LEU A 21 0.76 -0.50 10.77
C LEU A 21 1.17 -1.37 11.97
N ASN A 22 0.41 -2.42 12.27
CA ASN A 22 0.79 -3.35 13.32
C ASN A 22 2.10 -4.07 12.99
N GLU A 23 2.32 -4.37 11.73
CA GLU A 23 3.58 -4.95 11.29
C GLU A 23 4.74 -3.99 11.52
N ILE A 24 4.54 -2.71 11.26
CA ILE A 24 5.53 -1.67 11.53
C ILE A 24 5.79 -1.57 13.03
N GLU A 25 4.73 -1.56 13.83
CA GLU A 25 4.87 -1.50 15.29
C GLU A 25 5.66 -2.68 15.83
N ASN A 26 5.38 -3.88 15.33
CA ASN A 26 6.11 -5.07 15.75
C ASN A 26 7.57 -5.01 15.33
N PHE A 27 7.84 -4.49 14.14
CA PHE A 27 9.21 -4.34 13.66
C PHE A 27 9.99 -3.35 14.53
N LEU A 28 9.34 -2.27 14.98
CA LEU A 28 9.98 -1.27 15.83
C LEU A 28 10.04 -1.69 17.29
N GLY A 29 9.35 -2.75 17.67
CA GLY A 29 9.35 -3.23 19.06
C GLY A 29 8.50 -2.37 19.99
N ILE A 30 7.55 -1.63 19.45
CA ILE A 30 6.66 -0.79 20.27
C ILE A 30 5.31 -1.46 20.43
N GLN A 31 4.54 -0.99 21.41
CA GLN A 31 3.22 -1.52 21.69
C GLN A 31 2.25 -1.23 20.55
N ASN A 32 1.40 -2.20 20.23
CA ASN A 32 0.40 -2.03 19.18
C ASN A 32 -0.63 -0.99 19.61
N PHE A 33 -0.74 0.07 18.83
CA PHE A 33 -1.68 1.17 19.08
C PHE A 33 -2.83 1.15 18.08
N PHE A 34 -2.54 0.88 16.81
CA PHE A 34 -3.55 1.00 15.76
C PHE A 34 -4.52 -0.17 15.77
N SER A 35 -5.79 0.12 15.57
CA SER A 35 -6.86 -0.86 15.48
C SER A 35 -7.85 -0.45 14.40
N ASN A 36 -8.79 -1.33 14.09
CA ASN A 36 -9.80 -1.04 13.06
C ASN A 36 -10.66 0.18 13.40
N SER A 37 -10.77 0.53 14.66
CA SER A 37 -11.54 1.72 15.06
C SER A 37 -10.88 3.03 14.65
N HIS A 38 -9.61 3.01 14.30
CA HIS A 38 -8.88 4.21 13.87
C HIS A 38 -9.03 4.50 12.38
N PHE A 39 -9.70 3.64 11.61
CA PHE A 39 -9.78 3.80 10.17
C PHE A 39 -11.19 3.61 9.65
N GLU A 40 -11.51 4.37 8.63
CA GLU A 40 -12.77 4.29 7.92
C GLU A 40 -12.47 4.54 6.45
N PHE A 41 -13.05 3.74 5.56
CA PHE A 41 -12.77 3.90 4.13
C PHE A 41 -13.69 4.93 3.53
N SER A 42 -13.11 5.84 2.72
CA SER A 42 -13.87 6.85 2.02
C SER A 42 -14.74 6.23 0.92
N GLY A 43 -16.01 6.61 0.88
CA GLY A 43 -16.91 6.15 -0.18
C GLY A 43 -16.58 6.76 -1.54
N LYS A 44 -15.83 7.86 -1.57
CA LYS A 44 -15.47 8.53 -2.82
C LYS A 44 -14.19 7.99 -3.45
N THR A 45 -13.17 7.78 -2.64
CA THR A 45 -11.85 7.40 -3.14
C THR A 45 -11.49 5.95 -2.86
N GLY A 46 -12.17 5.31 -1.91
CA GLY A 46 -11.82 3.97 -1.46
C GLY A 46 -10.57 3.92 -0.59
N TYR A 47 -9.95 5.07 -0.32
CA TYR A 47 -8.78 5.13 0.55
C TYR A 47 -9.19 5.23 2.01
N PRO A 48 -8.35 4.74 2.94
CA PRO A 48 -8.67 4.83 4.35
C PRO A 48 -8.57 6.26 4.87
N CYS A 49 -9.49 6.60 5.78
CA CYS A 49 -9.45 7.85 6.54
C CYS A 49 -9.02 7.52 7.96
N PHE A 50 -8.12 8.30 8.52
CA PHE A 50 -7.66 8.10 9.89
C PHE A 50 -8.58 8.80 10.87
N LYS A 51 -8.99 8.10 11.92
CA LYS A 51 -9.88 8.64 12.96
C LYS A 51 -9.17 8.60 14.30
N LEU A 52 -9.16 9.73 14.98
CA LEU A 52 -8.58 9.82 16.32
C LEU A 52 -9.33 10.88 17.13
N ASN A 53 -9.77 10.52 18.33
CA ASN A 53 -10.44 11.45 19.26
C ASN A 53 -11.64 12.18 18.66
N GLY A 54 -12.41 11.48 17.82
CA GLY A 54 -13.59 12.04 17.19
C GLY A 54 -13.32 12.79 15.90
N TYR A 55 -12.07 12.94 15.52
CA TYR A 55 -11.70 13.55 14.25
C TYR A 55 -11.43 12.49 13.21
N ALA A 56 -11.86 12.75 11.98
CA ALA A 56 -11.54 11.89 10.86
C ALA A 56 -10.84 12.72 9.79
N GLU A 57 -9.66 12.28 9.36
CA GLU A 57 -8.92 12.92 8.30
C GLU A 57 -8.84 12.00 7.10
N CYS A 58 -9.32 12.45 5.98
CA CYS A 58 -9.32 11.71 4.73
C CYS A 58 -8.40 12.39 3.74
N MET A 59 -7.91 11.60 2.77
CA MET A 59 -7.12 12.17 1.69
C MET A 59 -7.98 13.13 0.87
N ASN A 60 -7.34 14.17 0.34
CA ASN A 60 -8.01 15.16 -0.49
C ASN A 60 -8.70 14.47 -1.68
N ASN A 61 -9.81 15.06 -2.15
CA ASN A 61 -10.55 14.54 -3.30
C ASN A 61 -9.70 14.43 -4.57
N ASN A 62 -8.59 15.16 -4.63
CA ASN A 62 -7.66 15.07 -5.76
C ASN A 62 -6.85 13.78 -5.75
N LYS A 63 -6.86 13.05 -4.63
CA LYS A 63 -6.17 11.76 -4.51
C LYS A 63 -7.12 10.65 -4.90
N GLY A 64 -6.58 9.60 -5.49
CA GLY A 64 -7.38 8.45 -5.88
C GLY A 64 -8.29 8.67 -7.06
N ARG A 65 -8.05 9.73 -7.82
CA ARG A 65 -8.85 9.97 -9.03
C ARG A 65 -8.56 8.89 -10.07
N GLU A 66 -9.54 8.68 -10.92
CA GLU A 66 -9.44 7.69 -11.98
C GLU A 66 -8.34 8.06 -12.96
N HIS A 67 -7.52 7.07 -13.33
CA HIS A 67 -6.47 7.28 -14.31
C HIS A 67 -7.03 7.10 -15.73
N PRO A 68 -6.58 7.94 -16.68
CA PRO A 68 -6.99 7.71 -18.07
C PRO A 68 -6.50 6.33 -18.55
N PRO A 69 -7.28 5.66 -19.40
CA PRO A 69 -6.88 4.36 -19.90
C PRO A 69 -5.62 4.46 -20.74
N MET A 70 -4.71 3.52 -20.53
CA MET A 70 -3.48 3.45 -21.28
C MET A 70 -3.67 2.58 -22.53
N ASN A 71 -3.02 2.96 -23.62
CA ASN A 71 -2.98 2.16 -24.83
C ASN A 71 -2.49 0.74 -24.50
N THR A 72 -3.21 -0.28 -25.01
CA THR A 72 -2.89 -1.68 -24.70
C THR A 72 -1.47 -2.05 -25.13
N GLU A 73 -1.02 -1.54 -26.26
CA GLU A 73 0.32 -1.80 -26.76
C GLU A 73 1.39 -1.23 -25.82
N SER A 74 1.20 0.00 -25.36
CA SER A 74 2.11 0.63 -24.41
C SER A 74 2.10 -0.11 -23.07
N LEU A 75 0.93 -0.52 -22.61
CA LEU A 75 0.80 -1.26 -21.35
C LEU A 75 1.55 -2.59 -21.42
N ASN A 76 1.39 -3.31 -22.52
CA ASN A 76 2.07 -4.59 -22.70
C ASN A 76 3.58 -4.40 -22.80
N TYR A 77 4.02 -3.33 -23.45
CA TYR A 77 5.44 -3.01 -23.53
C TYR A 77 6.04 -2.77 -22.14
N LEU A 78 5.35 -1.98 -21.32
CA LEU A 78 5.82 -1.69 -19.97
C LEU A 78 5.84 -2.94 -19.10
N ARG A 79 4.82 -3.76 -19.18
CA ARG A 79 4.77 -5.02 -18.42
C ARG A 79 5.92 -5.94 -18.81
N LYS A 80 6.17 -6.05 -20.09
CA LYS A 80 7.27 -6.88 -20.58
C LYS A 80 8.63 -6.34 -20.12
N HIS A 81 8.77 -5.03 -20.12
CA HIS A 81 10.01 -4.38 -19.69
C HIS A 81 10.28 -4.58 -18.21
N TYR A 82 9.24 -4.45 -17.39
CA TYR A 82 9.41 -4.49 -15.92
C TYR A 82 9.36 -5.90 -15.34
N ARG A 83 8.85 -6.88 -16.10
CA ARG A 83 8.73 -8.24 -15.57
C ARG A 83 10.05 -8.82 -15.03
N PRO A 84 11.18 -8.73 -15.77
CA PRO A 84 12.44 -9.25 -15.23
C PRO A 84 12.88 -8.51 -13.97
N ILE A 85 12.60 -7.20 -13.89
CA ILE A 85 12.96 -6.40 -12.74
C ILE A 85 12.15 -6.85 -11.52
N LEU A 86 10.87 -7.09 -11.68
CA LEU A 86 10.00 -7.56 -10.60
C LEU A 86 10.34 -8.98 -10.19
N ASP A 87 10.68 -9.84 -11.14
CA ASP A 87 11.11 -11.20 -10.82
C ASP A 87 12.39 -11.21 -10.00
N ASN A 88 13.33 -10.33 -10.33
CA ASN A 88 14.55 -10.19 -9.57
C ASN A 88 14.27 -9.65 -8.16
N PHE A 89 13.39 -8.69 -8.05
CA PHE A 89 12.99 -8.14 -6.75
C PHE A 89 12.35 -9.23 -5.88
N ARG A 90 11.45 -10.03 -6.46
CA ARG A 90 10.82 -11.12 -5.75
C ARG A 90 11.84 -12.15 -5.27
N THR A 91 12.82 -12.47 -6.12
CA THR A 91 13.86 -13.42 -5.78
C THR A 91 14.71 -12.92 -4.60
N GLN A 92 15.02 -11.63 -4.58
CA GLN A 92 15.88 -11.06 -3.54
C GLN A 92 15.15 -10.81 -2.24
N THR A 93 13.87 -10.48 -2.27
CA THR A 93 13.13 -10.05 -1.09
C THR A 93 12.05 -11.02 -0.64
N GLY A 94 11.65 -11.93 -1.52
CA GLY A 94 10.50 -12.81 -1.26
C GLY A 94 9.16 -12.11 -1.37
N MET A 95 9.14 -10.82 -1.72
CA MET A 95 7.92 -10.05 -1.85
C MET A 95 7.49 -9.95 -3.30
N GLU A 96 6.21 -10.21 -3.55
CA GLU A 96 5.64 -10.13 -4.88
C GLU A 96 4.86 -8.82 -5.04
N ILE A 97 5.12 -8.12 -6.15
CA ILE A 97 4.43 -6.88 -6.48
C ILE A 97 3.72 -7.07 -7.81
N SER A 98 2.44 -6.76 -7.84
CA SER A 98 1.61 -6.90 -9.02
C SER A 98 1.66 -5.64 -9.87
N LEU A 99 1.80 -5.82 -11.18
CA LEU A 99 1.64 -4.75 -12.16
C LEU A 99 0.16 -4.66 -12.53
N SER A 100 -0.51 -3.69 -11.99
CA SER A 100 -1.93 -3.52 -12.29
C SER A 100 -2.25 -2.19 -12.93
#